data_fbb7067eea5a7a8a2949fa513eaf0c23
#
_entry.id   fbb7067eea5a7a8a2949fa513eaf0c23
#
_cell.length_a   1.000
_cell.length_b   1.000
_cell.length_c   1.000
_cell.angle_alpha   90.00
_cell.angle_beta   90.00
_cell.angle_gamma   90.00
#
_symmetry.space_group_name_H-M   'P 1'
#
loop_
_entity.id
_entity.type
_entity.pdbx_description
1 polymer ?
#
loop_
_entity_poly.entity_id
_entity_poly.type
_entity_poly.pdbx_seq_one_letter_code
_entity_poly.pdbx_strand_id
1 'polypeptide(L)'
;MNLKHTFVPAAAAAILAMLTSLPVSAQPEQNQDVRASSAKHSGYSQALAQKAKQSNKTKAKVSKTAAQKAPVNKVSQKDLDSALEMLDKALLLVKTEAREKAKPGKITNCAFDAMTLFMEDNKLTSDFFKQIDVDATPEEANKALRSQFTKAANTYPQLMKDQMLTMAALKGIMRATDDPYTVYMTPDEYKNLNEQMSGGNFGGIGIVMGLSGDEKDPANSRVLVINKVMEKGPAARVGLRNNDEITHISGKSTYGMSLVQCSKLLRGEAGSSVKLTIRRPSSGHVFDVSLTREVIHVDTLKHEVIEQDGVKVGYLALGIFGESTNAEMEAAVRDLEKKGCQAYIIDVRNNSGGYVSAAVDVCSKFVKTGSRIVSIVDGADHEQIIYSRPNLHSSQKPLVVLINSNSASASEITAGAIRDLKRGQLIGVKSFGKGSVQKLYPYQFPDNKTSAFKITTAHYHTPAGHDIHKAGLKPDVEVKMEDELVLEREKDIQLKKALEIVASSAKAQQEAIKSQAENAKADDSLSVSSIFDELPYIEKSISGPYTITKRVMDVKGENVVDNVTVKSADGKEHNFRFIIRSKFEQ
;
A
#
# COMPACT_ATOMS: atom_id res chain seq x y z
N MET A 1 47.18 20.03 15.67
CA MET A 1 46.75 19.64 14.32
C MET A 1 45.52 18.71 14.48
N ASN A 2 44.33 19.32 14.48
CA ASN A 2 43.08 18.66 14.78
C ASN A 2 42.36 18.31 13.45
N LEU A 3 42.21 17.02 13.14
CA LEU A 3 41.32 16.53 12.09
C LEU A 3 40.01 16.14 12.74
N LYS A 4 38.97 16.96 12.53
CA LYS A 4 37.59 16.64 12.84
C LYS A 4 37.06 15.75 11.73
N HIS A 5 36.81 14.49 12.04
CA HIS A 5 35.96 13.62 11.22
C HIS A 5 34.48 13.97 11.48
N THR A 6 33.87 14.62 10.51
CA THR A 6 32.44 14.78 10.43
C THR A 6 31.81 13.46 9.95
N PHE A 7 31.15 12.77 10.86
CA PHE A 7 30.24 11.67 10.52
C PHE A 7 29.00 12.25 9.83
N VAL A 8 28.80 11.87 8.58
CA VAL A 8 27.53 12.05 7.87
C VAL A 8 26.67 10.83 8.22
N PRO A 9 25.47 10.99 8.81
CA PRO A 9 24.59 9.84 9.03
C PRO A 9 24.07 9.36 7.70
N ALA A 10 24.25 8.07 7.42
CA ALA A 10 23.67 7.38 6.30
C ALA A 10 22.13 7.48 6.39
N ALA A 11 21.54 8.13 5.40
CA ALA A 11 20.09 8.21 5.25
C ALA A 11 19.53 6.80 5.15
N ALA A 12 18.64 6.44 6.08
CA ALA A 12 17.88 5.21 6.05
C ALA A 12 17.04 5.18 4.76
N ALA A 13 17.38 4.26 3.84
CA ALA A 13 16.60 4.03 2.63
C ALA A 13 15.22 3.49 3.03
N ALA A 14 14.18 4.31 2.91
CA ALA A 14 12.81 3.89 3.14
C ALA A 14 12.41 2.86 2.08
N ILE A 15 12.18 1.62 2.50
CA ILE A 15 11.65 0.54 1.65
C ILE A 15 10.14 0.74 1.57
N LEU A 16 9.64 1.05 0.38
CA LEU A 16 8.26 1.43 0.14
C LEU A 16 7.56 0.41 -0.76
N ALA A 17 6.59 -0.32 -0.21
CA ALA A 17 5.70 -1.17 -0.99
C ALA A 17 4.46 -0.38 -1.41
N MET A 18 4.23 -0.22 -2.70
CA MET A 18 3.18 0.64 -3.21
C MET A 18 2.29 0.01 -4.27
N LEU A 19 1.04 0.42 -4.21
CA LEU A 19 -0.02 0.13 -5.15
C LEU A 19 -0.34 1.33 -6.01
N THR A 20 -0.40 1.12 -7.30
CA THR A 20 -1.17 1.98 -8.19
C THR A 20 -2.50 1.30 -8.44
N SER A 21 -3.61 1.97 -8.15
CA SER A 21 -4.94 1.54 -8.59
C SER A 21 -4.97 1.56 -10.12
N LEU A 22 -4.96 0.40 -10.74
CA LEU A 22 -5.40 0.25 -12.13
C LEU A 22 -6.92 0.26 -12.14
N PRO A 23 -7.58 0.84 -13.16
CA PRO A 23 -9.02 0.72 -13.30
C PRO A 23 -9.38 -0.75 -13.46
N VAL A 24 -10.28 -1.21 -12.62
CA VAL A 24 -10.90 -2.54 -12.73
C VAL A 24 -11.79 -2.54 -13.96
N SER A 25 -11.31 -3.10 -15.05
CA SER A 25 -12.13 -3.59 -16.15
C SER A 25 -11.48 -4.84 -16.74
N ALA A 26 -11.67 -5.96 -16.05
CA ALA A 26 -11.67 -7.31 -16.61
C ALA A 26 -12.10 -8.27 -15.52
N GLN A 27 -13.35 -8.69 -15.57
CA GLN A 27 -13.81 -9.88 -14.85
C GLN A 27 -13.01 -11.10 -15.32
N PRO A 28 -12.56 -12.00 -14.44
CA PRO A 28 -12.08 -13.30 -14.86
C PRO A 28 -13.28 -14.25 -14.98
N GLU A 29 -13.55 -14.72 -16.20
CA GLU A 29 -14.33 -15.92 -16.42
C GLU A 29 -13.68 -17.12 -15.70
N GLN A 30 -14.55 -17.88 -15.07
CA GLN A 30 -14.19 -19.07 -14.32
C GLN A 30 -13.68 -20.20 -15.22
N ASN A 31 -12.66 -20.88 -14.71
CA ASN A 31 -12.28 -22.28 -14.91
C ASN A 31 -11.81 -22.77 -16.29
N GLN A 32 -10.60 -23.15 -16.35
CA GLN A 32 -10.03 -24.50 -16.51
C GLN A 32 -8.55 -24.41 -16.97
N ASP A 33 -7.72 -25.25 -16.38
CA ASP A 33 -6.37 -25.65 -16.79
C ASP A 33 -5.18 -24.67 -16.64
N VAL A 34 -4.38 -24.99 -15.63
CA VAL A 34 -3.05 -24.42 -15.32
C VAL A 34 -2.02 -24.57 -16.46
N ARG A 35 -2.38 -25.17 -17.58
CA ARG A 35 -1.52 -25.26 -18.79
C ARG A 35 -1.77 -24.20 -19.85
N ALA A 36 -2.77 -23.31 -19.68
CA ALA A 36 -3.11 -22.29 -20.67
C ALA A 36 -2.56 -20.87 -20.38
N SER A 37 -1.89 -20.65 -19.24
CA SER A 37 -1.39 -19.32 -18.84
C SER A 37 -0.15 -18.84 -19.62
N SER A 38 0.63 -19.74 -20.22
CA SER A 38 1.76 -19.37 -21.11
C SER A 38 1.31 -18.96 -22.52
N ALA A 39 0.11 -19.36 -22.95
CA ALA A 39 -0.39 -19.09 -24.29
C ALA A 39 -1.06 -17.72 -24.46
N LYS A 40 -1.61 -17.12 -23.36
CA LYS A 40 -2.27 -15.78 -23.45
C LYS A 40 -1.29 -14.62 -23.58
N HIS A 41 -0.06 -14.75 -23.12
CA HIS A 41 0.99 -13.73 -23.36
C HIS A 41 1.51 -13.76 -24.81
N SER A 42 1.42 -14.90 -25.50
CA SER A 42 1.73 -15.00 -26.94
C SER A 42 0.66 -14.35 -27.82
N GLY A 43 -0.59 -14.30 -27.39
CA GLY A 43 -1.70 -13.72 -28.13
C GLY A 43 -1.60 -12.20 -28.32
N TYR A 44 -1.09 -11.49 -27.31
CA TYR A 44 -0.93 -10.03 -27.41
C TYR A 44 0.23 -9.65 -28.35
N SER A 45 1.33 -10.40 -28.28
CA SER A 45 2.45 -10.27 -29.23
C SER A 45 2.07 -10.66 -30.65
N GLN A 46 1.20 -11.66 -30.83
CA GLN A 46 0.67 -12.05 -32.14
C GLN A 46 -0.32 -11.03 -32.72
N ALA A 47 -1.16 -10.39 -31.86
CA ALA A 47 -2.06 -9.34 -32.29
C ALA A 47 -1.31 -8.07 -32.78
N LEU A 48 -0.20 -7.73 -32.12
CA LEU A 48 0.70 -6.65 -32.57
C LEU A 48 1.42 -7.01 -33.86
N ALA A 49 1.87 -8.26 -34.03
CA ALA A 49 2.49 -8.75 -35.24
C ALA A 49 1.50 -8.85 -36.44
N GLN A 50 0.22 -9.16 -36.18
CA GLN A 50 -0.82 -9.16 -37.19
C GLN A 50 -1.21 -7.73 -37.65
N LYS A 51 -1.28 -6.75 -36.72
CA LYS A 51 -1.49 -5.35 -37.04
C LYS A 51 -0.33 -4.78 -37.86
N ALA A 52 0.90 -5.13 -37.54
CA ALA A 52 2.09 -4.75 -38.32
C ALA A 52 2.08 -5.34 -39.76
N LYS A 53 1.58 -6.57 -39.93
CA LYS A 53 1.44 -7.20 -41.25
C LYS A 53 0.29 -6.62 -42.10
N GLN A 54 -0.78 -6.13 -41.48
CA GLN A 54 -1.88 -5.45 -42.19
C GLN A 54 -1.52 -4.02 -42.62
N SER A 55 -0.71 -3.30 -41.84
CA SER A 55 -0.21 -1.96 -42.18
C SER A 55 0.64 -1.95 -43.45
N ASN A 56 1.37 -3.03 -43.76
CA ASN A 56 2.21 -3.11 -44.94
C ASN A 56 1.45 -3.38 -46.26
N LYS A 57 0.14 -3.69 -46.23
CA LYS A 57 -0.66 -3.88 -47.46
C LYS A 57 -1.41 -2.63 -47.93
N THR A 58 -1.42 -1.54 -47.16
CA THR A 58 -2.13 -0.30 -47.50
C THR A 58 -1.20 0.84 -47.93
N LYS A 59 0.09 0.59 -48.13
CA LYS A 59 1.07 1.58 -48.65
C LYS A 59 1.09 1.66 -50.17
N ALA A 60 -0.05 1.98 -50.82
CA ALA A 60 -0.05 2.41 -52.19
C ALA A 60 -1.09 3.52 -52.38
N LYS A 61 -0.61 4.73 -52.53
CA LYS A 61 -1.29 6.01 -52.83
C LYS A 61 -1.61 6.89 -51.60
N VAL A 62 -0.62 7.65 -51.15
CA VAL A 62 -0.86 8.99 -50.61
C VAL A 62 0.00 9.98 -51.35
N SER A 63 -0.65 10.96 -51.97
CA SER A 63 -0.10 12.01 -52.81
C SER A 63 0.86 12.91 -52.01
N LYS A 64 1.92 13.34 -52.69
CA LYS A 64 2.85 14.37 -52.23
C LYS A 64 2.11 15.71 -52.11
N THR A 65 1.72 16.09 -50.91
CA THR A 65 1.35 17.46 -50.58
C THR A 65 2.50 18.09 -49.80
N ALA A 66 2.96 19.24 -50.28
CA ALA A 66 4.14 19.94 -49.80
C ALA A 66 4.06 20.24 -48.29
N ALA A 67 5.01 19.72 -47.53
CA ALA A 67 5.23 20.13 -46.15
C ALA A 67 5.84 21.54 -46.16
N GLN A 68 5.09 22.52 -45.66
CA GLN A 68 5.64 23.82 -45.28
C GLN A 68 6.74 23.62 -44.24
N LYS A 69 7.97 24.00 -44.58
CA LYS A 69 9.10 24.08 -43.63
C LYS A 69 8.84 25.21 -42.62
N ALA A 70 8.31 24.87 -41.46
CA ALA A 70 8.48 25.72 -40.28
C ALA A 70 9.97 25.76 -39.91
N PRO A 71 10.49 26.86 -39.32
CA PRO A 71 11.88 26.93 -38.89
C PRO A 71 12.17 25.81 -37.90
N VAL A 72 13.09 24.91 -38.25
CA VAL A 72 13.51 23.79 -37.39
C VAL A 72 14.35 24.41 -36.27
N ASN A 73 13.72 24.69 -35.13
CA ASN A 73 14.46 24.95 -33.91
C ASN A 73 15.24 23.67 -33.58
N LYS A 74 16.56 23.73 -33.62
CA LYS A 74 17.41 22.61 -33.19
C LYS A 74 17.14 22.31 -31.73
N VAL A 75 17.20 21.02 -31.36
CA VAL A 75 17.16 20.60 -29.94
C VAL A 75 18.27 21.35 -29.18
N SER A 76 17.95 21.88 -28.02
CA SER A 76 18.95 22.41 -27.10
C SER A 76 19.91 21.30 -26.69
N GLN A 77 21.21 21.51 -26.79
CA GLN A 77 22.21 20.53 -26.35
C GLN A 77 21.98 20.14 -24.88
N LYS A 78 21.65 21.11 -24.04
CA LYS A 78 21.33 20.90 -22.62
C LYS A 78 20.15 19.93 -22.43
N ASP A 79 19.08 20.07 -23.20
CA ASP A 79 17.90 19.18 -23.07
C ASP A 79 18.21 17.77 -23.58
N LEU A 80 19.03 17.66 -24.62
CA LEU A 80 19.48 16.38 -25.14
C LEU A 80 20.38 15.66 -24.12
N ASP A 81 21.36 16.38 -23.56
CA ASP A 81 22.29 15.81 -22.55
C ASP A 81 21.52 15.34 -21.31
N SER A 82 20.57 16.13 -20.81
CA SER A 82 19.71 15.75 -19.70
C SER A 82 18.86 14.50 -20.00
N ALA A 83 18.31 14.40 -21.21
CA ALA A 83 17.55 13.23 -21.63
C ALA A 83 18.42 11.97 -21.67
N LEU A 84 19.62 12.07 -22.27
CA LEU A 84 20.56 10.96 -22.36
C LEU A 84 21.06 10.51 -20.98
N GLU A 85 21.28 11.43 -20.04
CA GLU A 85 21.62 11.12 -18.66
C GLU A 85 20.51 10.32 -17.96
N MET A 86 19.24 10.70 -18.17
CA MET A 86 18.09 9.96 -17.62
C MET A 86 18.01 8.54 -18.21
N LEU A 87 18.24 8.36 -19.51
CA LEU A 87 18.27 7.05 -20.14
C LEU A 87 19.37 6.17 -19.57
N ASP A 88 20.58 6.72 -19.41
CA ASP A 88 21.72 6.01 -18.82
C ASP A 88 21.42 5.59 -17.36
N LYS A 89 20.81 6.48 -16.59
CA LYS A 89 20.37 6.16 -15.22
C LYS A 89 19.32 5.06 -15.18
N ALA A 90 18.35 5.09 -16.08
CA ALA A 90 17.33 4.05 -16.20
C ALA A 90 17.94 2.67 -16.53
N LEU A 91 18.85 2.63 -17.52
CA LEU A 91 19.58 1.42 -17.90
C LEU A 91 20.39 0.86 -16.73
N LEU A 92 21.11 1.73 -16.01
CA LEU A 92 21.89 1.35 -14.84
C LEU A 92 20.98 0.75 -13.77
N LEU A 93 19.90 1.42 -13.42
CA LEU A 93 18.97 0.97 -12.38
C LEU A 93 18.32 -0.37 -12.73
N VAL A 94 17.88 -0.59 -13.96
CA VAL A 94 17.33 -1.88 -14.39
C VAL A 94 18.40 -2.97 -14.32
N LYS A 95 19.64 -2.66 -14.68
CA LYS A 95 20.77 -3.62 -14.61
C LYS A 95 21.12 -3.98 -13.17
N THR A 96 21.22 -3.00 -12.26
CA THR A 96 21.73 -3.22 -10.90
C THR A 96 20.65 -3.57 -9.90
N GLU A 97 19.52 -2.90 -9.95
CA GLU A 97 18.50 -2.93 -8.90
C GLU A 97 17.33 -3.86 -9.18
N ALA A 98 16.94 -4.03 -10.47
CA ALA A 98 15.77 -4.87 -10.77
C ALA A 98 15.99 -6.32 -10.33
N ARG A 99 15.00 -6.91 -9.66
CA ARG A 99 15.01 -8.33 -9.30
C ARG A 99 15.04 -9.19 -10.55
N GLU A 100 14.16 -8.94 -11.49
CA GLU A 100 14.12 -9.63 -12.78
C GLU A 100 15.07 -8.93 -13.75
N LYS A 101 16.15 -9.60 -14.11
CA LYS A 101 17.16 -9.06 -15.01
C LYS A 101 16.71 -9.21 -16.48
N ALA A 102 16.75 -8.11 -17.21
CA ALA A 102 16.50 -8.11 -18.65
C ALA A 102 17.82 -8.02 -19.44
N LYS A 103 17.89 -8.68 -20.58
CA LYS A 103 19.04 -8.59 -21.49
C LYS A 103 19.15 -7.18 -22.07
N PRO A 104 20.35 -6.62 -22.27
CA PRO A 104 20.53 -5.23 -22.75
C PRO A 104 19.82 -4.93 -24.07
N GLY A 105 19.90 -5.84 -25.03
CA GLY A 105 19.18 -5.68 -26.32
C GLY A 105 17.67 -5.67 -26.15
N LYS A 106 17.09 -6.49 -25.27
CA LYS A 106 15.67 -6.47 -24.94
C LYS A 106 15.25 -5.12 -24.37
N ILE A 107 16.06 -4.55 -23.45
CA ILE A 107 15.77 -3.25 -22.81
C ILE A 107 15.71 -2.17 -23.89
N THR A 108 16.71 -2.12 -24.75
CA THR A 108 16.79 -1.15 -25.87
C THR A 108 15.63 -1.32 -26.86
N ASN A 109 15.29 -2.54 -27.21
CA ASN A 109 14.17 -2.83 -28.12
C ASN A 109 12.82 -2.42 -27.52
N CYS A 110 12.59 -2.65 -26.24
CA CYS A 110 11.39 -2.15 -25.54
C CYS A 110 11.30 -0.62 -25.50
N ALA A 111 12.46 0.08 -25.39
CA ALA A 111 12.50 1.52 -25.51
C ALA A 111 12.13 1.98 -26.93
N PHE A 112 12.65 1.31 -27.96
CA PHE A 112 12.33 1.59 -29.36
C PHE A 112 10.84 1.37 -29.67
N ASP A 113 10.25 0.28 -29.20
CA ASP A 113 8.83 0.00 -29.36
C ASP A 113 7.97 1.10 -28.71
N ALA A 114 8.31 1.52 -27.50
CA ALA A 114 7.57 2.57 -26.80
C ALA A 114 7.67 3.93 -27.50
N MET A 115 8.86 4.29 -27.99
CA MET A 115 9.06 5.53 -28.76
C MET A 115 8.36 5.45 -30.13
N THR A 116 8.39 4.30 -30.80
CA THR A 116 7.68 4.07 -32.06
C THR A 116 6.18 4.30 -31.88
N LEU A 117 5.56 3.65 -30.89
CA LEU A 117 4.14 3.83 -30.58
C LEU A 117 3.80 5.29 -30.26
N PHE A 118 4.64 5.94 -29.47
CA PHE A 118 4.45 7.34 -29.11
C PHE A 118 4.49 8.26 -30.36
N MET A 119 5.41 8.01 -31.28
CA MET A 119 5.51 8.80 -32.50
C MET A 119 4.34 8.55 -33.47
N GLU A 120 3.89 7.30 -33.61
CA GLU A 120 2.73 6.92 -34.41
C GLU A 120 1.44 7.55 -33.89
N ASP A 121 1.23 7.57 -32.56
CA ASP A 121 0.09 8.24 -31.91
C ASP A 121 0.09 9.76 -32.18
N ASN A 122 1.27 10.35 -32.35
CA ASN A 122 1.44 11.75 -32.74
C ASN A 122 1.50 11.97 -34.25
N LYS A 123 1.21 10.95 -35.07
CA LYS A 123 1.19 10.99 -36.56
C LYS A 123 2.54 11.37 -37.15
N LEU A 124 3.63 10.98 -36.52
CA LEU A 124 5.00 11.19 -36.97
C LEU A 124 5.59 9.90 -37.54
N THR A 125 6.62 10.01 -38.40
CA THR A 125 7.33 8.81 -38.85
C THR A 125 8.22 8.26 -37.75
N SER A 126 8.20 6.93 -37.57
CA SER A 126 8.95 6.18 -36.58
C SER A 126 10.11 5.35 -37.16
N ASP A 127 10.46 5.55 -38.45
CA ASP A 127 11.49 4.77 -39.16
C ASP A 127 12.91 4.90 -38.58
N PHE A 128 13.07 5.61 -37.46
CA PHE A 128 14.34 5.78 -36.76
C PHE A 128 14.73 4.57 -35.95
N PHE A 129 13.74 3.85 -35.38
CA PHE A 129 13.96 2.85 -34.37
C PHE A 129 14.06 1.46 -35.00
N LYS A 130 15.30 0.99 -35.17
CA LYS A 130 15.59 -0.34 -35.69
C LYS A 130 15.96 -1.24 -34.53
N GLN A 131 15.26 -2.35 -34.40
CA GLN A 131 15.54 -3.38 -33.42
C GLN A 131 16.99 -3.88 -33.54
N ILE A 132 17.59 -4.20 -32.42
CA ILE A 132 18.93 -4.80 -32.33
C ILE A 132 18.85 -6.23 -31.82
N ASP A 133 19.96 -6.95 -31.86
CA ASP A 133 20.04 -8.29 -31.30
C ASP A 133 19.71 -8.22 -29.78
N VAL A 134 18.89 -9.15 -29.31
CA VAL A 134 18.55 -9.28 -27.88
C VAL A 134 19.78 -9.58 -27.05
N ASP A 135 20.74 -10.31 -27.60
CA ASP A 135 22.00 -10.69 -26.98
C ASP A 135 23.14 -9.68 -27.19
N ALA A 136 22.84 -8.48 -27.73
CA ALA A 136 23.79 -7.38 -27.87
C ALA A 136 24.46 -7.04 -26.52
N THR A 137 25.73 -6.67 -26.58
CA THR A 137 26.46 -6.22 -25.37
C THR A 137 25.85 -4.93 -24.80
N PRO A 138 26.05 -4.62 -23.52
CA PRO A 138 25.60 -3.37 -22.92
C PRO A 138 26.07 -2.13 -23.69
N GLU A 139 27.29 -2.14 -24.20
CA GLU A 139 27.89 -1.06 -24.97
C GLU A 139 27.21 -0.86 -26.32
N GLU A 140 26.95 -1.96 -27.06
CA GLU A 140 26.25 -1.92 -28.33
C GLU A 140 24.80 -1.45 -28.15
N ALA A 141 24.09 -1.98 -27.14
CA ALA A 141 22.74 -1.63 -26.82
C ALA A 141 22.60 -0.14 -26.44
N ASN A 142 23.47 0.38 -25.58
CA ASN A 142 23.49 1.79 -25.20
C ASN A 142 23.84 2.69 -26.40
N LYS A 143 24.84 2.33 -27.19
CA LYS A 143 25.22 3.08 -28.39
C LYS A 143 24.04 3.17 -29.39
N ALA A 144 23.33 2.08 -29.61
CA ALA A 144 22.15 2.05 -30.49
C ALA A 144 21.04 2.95 -29.95
N LEU A 145 20.72 2.84 -28.64
CA LEU A 145 19.70 3.67 -28.00
C LEU A 145 20.01 5.16 -28.12
N ARG A 146 21.21 5.58 -27.70
CA ARG A 146 21.64 7.00 -27.76
C ARG A 146 21.63 7.53 -29.19
N SER A 147 22.16 6.78 -30.16
CA SER A 147 22.25 7.21 -31.56
C SER A 147 20.86 7.40 -32.18
N GLN A 148 19.97 6.41 -32.02
CA GLN A 148 18.63 6.47 -32.64
C GLN A 148 17.72 7.46 -31.91
N PHE A 149 17.80 7.57 -30.59
CA PHE A 149 17.12 8.61 -29.80
C PHE A 149 17.55 10.02 -30.26
N THR A 150 18.84 10.28 -30.32
CA THR A 150 19.39 11.59 -30.74
C THR A 150 18.94 11.96 -32.16
N LYS A 151 18.90 10.98 -33.09
CA LYS A 151 18.40 11.20 -34.43
C LYS A 151 16.94 11.61 -34.47
N ALA A 152 16.08 10.91 -33.70
CA ALA A 152 14.66 11.22 -33.59
C ALA A 152 14.43 12.60 -32.94
N ALA A 153 15.13 12.90 -31.85
CA ALA A 153 15.08 14.18 -31.15
C ALA A 153 15.47 15.36 -32.03
N ASN A 154 16.54 15.22 -32.82
CA ASN A 154 17.00 16.26 -33.77
C ASN A 154 16.05 16.43 -34.93
N THR A 155 15.34 15.37 -35.34
CA THR A 155 14.36 15.44 -36.43
C THR A 155 13.04 16.07 -35.99
N TYR A 156 12.65 15.82 -34.74
CA TYR A 156 11.41 16.31 -34.16
C TYR A 156 11.66 17.02 -32.81
N PRO A 157 12.29 18.22 -32.80
CA PRO A 157 12.65 18.93 -31.58
C PRO A 157 11.48 19.19 -30.65
N GLN A 158 10.25 19.31 -31.18
CA GLN A 158 9.03 19.50 -30.39
C GLN A 158 8.74 18.33 -29.45
N LEU A 159 9.24 17.12 -29.71
CA LEU A 159 9.07 15.95 -28.85
C LEU A 159 9.97 16.00 -27.60
N MET A 160 10.97 16.89 -27.60
CA MET A 160 11.80 17.15 -26.43
C MET A 160 11.14 18.14 -25.46
N LYS A 161 10.11 18.85 -25.91
CA LYS A 161 9.31 19.68 -25.01
C LYS A 161 8.64 18.80 -23.96
N ASP A 162 8.74 19.23 -22.71
CA ASP A 162 8.23 18.47 -21.54
C ASP A 162 8.75 17.02 -21.47
N GLN A 163 9.90 16.75 -22.08
CA GLN A 163 10.60 15.44 -22.07
C GLN A 163 9.74 14.28 -22.63
N MET A 164 8.79 14.54 -23.53
CA MET A 164 7.81 13.53 -23.98
C MET A 164 8.45 12.30 -24.61
N LEU A 165 9.43 12.48 -25.51
CA LEU A 165 10.15 11.35 -26.14
C LEU A 165 10.96 10.57 -25.10
N THR A 166 11.61 11.30 -24.18
CA THR A 166 12.38 10.71 -23.07
C THR A 166 11.48 9.86 -22.18
N MET A 167 10.30 10.37 -21.81
CA MET A 167 9.34 9.61 -20.99
C MET A 167 8.85 8.34 -21.71
N ALA A 168 8.65 8.39 -23.02
CA ALA A 168 8.29 7.20 -23.80
C ALA A 168 9.41 6.14 -23.75
N ALA A 169 10.66 6.54 -23.98
CA ALA A 169 11.82 5.66 -23.88
C ALA A 169 11.96 5.05 -22.47
N LEU A 170 11.85 5.87 -21.41
CA LEU A 170 11.95 5.43 -20.02
C LEU A 170 10.86 4.41 -19.67
N LYS A 171 9.61 4.63 -20.09
CA LYS A 171 8.53 3.65 -19.91
C LYS A 171 8.82 2.33 -20.62
N GLY A 172 9.42 2.37 -21.80
CA GLY A 172 9.88 1.18 -22.53
C GLY A 172 10.98 0.43 -21.80
N ILE A 173 12.00 1.15 -21.31
CA ILE A 173 13.11 0.57 -20.52
C ILE A 173 12.57 -0.17 -19.30
N MET A 174 11.67 0.44 -18.52
CA MET A 174 11.08 -0.20 -17.33
C MET A 174 10.27 -1.45 -17.69
N ARG A 175 9.49 -1.40 -18.79
CA ARG A 175 8.66 -2.54 -19.24
C ARG A 175 9.48 -3.77 -19.64
N ALA A 176 10.76 -3.61 -19.97
CA ALA A 176 11.62 -4.72 -20.37
C ALA A 176 11.85 -5.78 -19.26
N THR A 177 11.58 -5.44 -17.99
CA THR A 177 11.66 -6.37 -16.86
C THR A 177 10.50 -7.37 -16.80
N ASP A 178 9.44 -7.22 -17.63
CA ASP A 178 8.19 -7.98 -17.58
C ASP A 178 7.46 -7.91 -16.22
N ASP A 179 7.85 -6.96 -15.37
CA ASP A 179 7.22 -6.69 -14.10
C ASP A 179 6.31 -5.46 -14.20
N PRO A 180 4.99 -5.60 -13.94
CA PRO A 180 4.03 -4.49 -14.07
C PRO A 180 4.23 -3.40 -13.01
N TYR A 181 5.01 -3.66 -11.96
CA TYR A 181 5.26 -2.72 -10.88
C TYR A 181 6.55 -1.91 -11.06
N THR A 182 7.42 -2.34 -11.98
CA THR A 182 8.62 -1.60 -12.39
C THR A 182 8.24 -0.56 -13.44
N VAL A 183 8.17 0.71 -13.03
CA VAL A 183 7.68 1.81 -13.88
C VAL A 183 8.48 3.08 -13.68
N TYR A 184 8.57 3.89 -14.73
CA TYR A 184 8.95 5.30 -14.62
C TYR A 184 7.70 6.13 -14.28
N MET A 185 7.82 6.95 -13.25
CA MET A 185 6.77 7.86 -12.77
C MET A 185 7.12 9.29 -13.16
N THR A 186 6.23 9.94 -13.87
CA THR A 186 6.31 11.37 -14.15
C THR A 186 6.27 12.19 -12.85
N PRO A 187 6.65 13.47 -12.86
CA PRO A 187 6.58 14.31 -11.67
C PRO A 187 5.18 14.34 -11.02
N ASP A 188 4.13 14.40 -11.84
CA ASP A 188 2.75 14.35 -11.35
C ASP A 188 2.41 13.01 -10.70
N GLU A 189 2.80 11.88 -11.32
CA GLU A 189 2.56 10.54 -10.79
C GLU A 189 3.32 10.32 -9.48
N TYR A 190 4.57 10.79 -9.39
CA TYR A 190 5.37 10.69 -8.17
C TYR A 190 4.82 11.57 -7.04
N LYS A 191 4.41 12.81 -7.35
CA LYS A 191 3.74 13.69 -6.39
C LYS A 191 2.46 13.05 -5.85
N ASN A 192 1.58 12.54 -6.73
CA ASN A 192 0.35 11.87 -6.33
C ASN A 192 0.60 10.66 -5.44
N LEU A 193 1.66 9.89 -5.74
CA LEU A 193 2.06 8.76 -4.94
C LEU A 193 2.45 9.18 -3.52
N ASN A 194 3.32 10.20 -3.38
CA ASN A 194 3.74 10.72 -2.08
C ASN A 194 2.55 11.25 -1.27
N GLU A 195 1.61 11.95 -1.92
CA GLU A 195 0.38 12.42 -1.27
C GLU A 195 -0.50 11.26 -0.76
N GLN A 196 -0.60 10.15 -1.50
CA GLN A 196 -1.33 8.96 -1.07
C GLN A 196 -0.64 8.26 0.11
N MET A 197 0.69 8.27 0.12
CA MET A 197 1.48 7.55 1.13
C MET A 197 1.69 8.34 2.43
N SER A 198 1.54 9.65 2.42
CA SER A 198 1.62 10.48 3.64
C SER A 198 0.47 10.26 4.63
N GLY A 199 -0.26 9.15 4.50
CA GLY A 199 -1.29 8.73 5.45
C GLY A 199 -2.58 9.51 5.34
N GLY A 200 -2.94 9.90 4.10
CA GLY A 200 -4.20 10.61 3.84
C GLY A 200 -4.14 12.12 4.08
N ASN A 201 -2.98 12.68 4.42
CA ASN A 201 -2.80 14.12 4.47
C ASN A 201 -2.59 14.68 3.06
N PHE A 202 -3.58 15.35 2.52
CA PHE A 202 -3.46 16.03 1.22
C PHE A 202 -4.21 17.36 1.23
N GLY A 203 -3.74 18.29 0.41
CA GLY A 203 -4.47 19.55 0.20
C GLY A 203 -5.74 19.32 -0.61
N GLY A 204 -6.89 19.60 0.00
CA GLY A 204 -8.21 19.34 -0.59
C GLY A 204 -9.32 20.18 0.01
N ILE A 205 -10.55 19.83 -0.32
CA ILE A 205 -11.75 20.59 0.09
C ILE A 205 -12.60 19.86 1.14
N GLY A 206 -12.24 18.63 1.55
CA GLY A 206 -12.95 17.87 2.58
C GLY A 206 -14.30 17.31 2.12
N ILE A 207 -14.30 16.57 1.01
CA ILE A 207 -15.47 15.82 0.53
C ILE A 207 -15.09 14.37 0.17
N VAL A 208 -16.07 13.49 0.31
CA VAL A 208 -16.08 12.18 -0.35
C VAL A 208 -16.96 12.30 -1.59
N MET A 209 -16.46 11.96 -2.74
CA MET A 209 -17.17 12.10 -4.02
C MET A 209 -17.43 10.76 -4.67
N GLY A 210 -18.47 10.72 -5.50
CA GLY A 210 -18.85 9.60 -6.33
C GLY A 210 -19.30 10.07 -7.71
N LEU A 211 -19.55 9.13 -8.60
CA LEU A 211 -20.23 9.39 -9.88
C LEU A 211 -21.64 8.80 -9.77
N SER A 212 -22.66 9.61 -10.10
CA SER A 212 -24.04 9.13 -10.27
C SER A 212 -24.36 9.04 -11.77
N GLY A 213 -25.20 8.09 -12.18
CA GLY A 213 -25.60 7.87 -13.56
C GLY A 213 -25.48 6.40 -13.97
N ASP A 214 -26.04 6.04 -15.12
CA ASP A 214 -26.04 4.66 -15.62
C ASP A 214 -24.62 4.26 -16.06
N GLU A 215 -24.11 3.16 -15.53
CA GLU A 215 -22.81 2.58 -15.94
C GLU A 215 -22.78 2.15 -17.42
N LYS A 216 -23.96 1.89 -17.99
CA LYS A 216 -24.10 1.44 -19.37
C LYS A 216 -24.08 2.57 -20.41
N ASP A 217 -24.19 3.84 -19.96
CA ASP A 217 -24.01 5.03 -20.82
C ASP A 217 -22.82 5.89 -20.34
N PRO A 218 -21.61 5.47 -20.64
CA PRO A 218 -20.40 6.12 -20.09
C PRO A 218 -20.13 7.51 -20.63
N ALA A 219 -20.76 7.91 -21.73
CA ALA A 219 -20.36 9.14 -22.43
C ALA A 219 -21.10 10.40 -21.95
N ASN A 220 -22.34 10.31 -21.43
CA ASN A 220 -23.18 11.49 -21.25
C ASN A 220 -23.99 11.64 -19.95
N SER A 221 -23.97 10.66 -19.05
CA SER A 221 -24.84 10.72 -17.85
C SER A 221 -24.13 10.75 -16.50
N ARG A 222 -22.80 10.56 -16.46
CA ARG A 222 -22.08 10.54 -15.18
C ARG A 222 -21.83 11.92 -14.64
N VAL A 223 -22.45 12.24 -13.51
CA VAL A 223 -22.30 13.50 -12.78
C VAL A 223 -21.47 13.27 -11.52
N LEU A 224 -20.52 14.17 -11.26
CA LEU A 224 -19.74 14.16 -10.03
C LEU A 224 -20.61 14.61 -8.86
N VAL A 225 -20.81 13.74 -7.87
CA VAL A 225 -21.68 13.98 -6.71
C VAL A 225 -20.87 13.97 -5.41
N ILE A 226 -21.23 14.85 -4.49
CA ILE A 226 -20.72 14.84 -3.12
C ILE A 226 -21.48 13.80 -2.31
N ASN A 227 -20.87 12.65 -2.05
CA ASN A 227 -21.45 11.59 -1.23
C ASN A 227 -21.45 11.97 0.26
N LYS A 228 -20.35 12.63 0.71
CA LYS A 228 -20.23 13.09 2.10
C LYS A 228 -19.37 14.36 2.18
N VAL A 229 -19.80 15.29 2.99
CA VAL A 229 -19.02 16.48 3.39
C VAL A 229 -18.40 16.21 4.77
N MET A 230 -17.11 16.48 4.91
CA MET A 230 -16.40 16.35 6.20
C MET A 230 -16.74 17.57 7.08
N GLU A 231 -17.24 17.34 8.29
CA GLU A 231 -17.84 18.35 9.17
C GLU A 231 -16.96 19.59 9.45
N LYS A 232 -15.66 19.41 9.55
CA LYS A 232 -14.71 20.51 9.82
C LYS A 232 -13.94 20.97 8.59
N GLY A 233 -14.27 20.44 7.41
CA GLY A 233 -13.55 20.72 6.16
C GLY A 233 -13.96 22.02 5.47
N PRO A 234 -13.17 22.49 4.48
CA PRO A 234 -13.49 23.69 3.70
C PRO A 234 -14.88 23.65 3.06
N ALA A 235 -15.30 22.51 2.54
CA ALA A 235 -16.60 22.33 1.90
C ALA A 235 -17.78 22.57 2.87
N ALA A 236 -17.67 22.13 4.12
CA ALA A 236 -18.69 22.34 5.14
C ALA A 236 -18.85 23.83 5.47
N ARG A 237 -17.74 24.56 5.58
CA ARG A 237 -17.75 25.99 5.93
C ARG A 237 -18.41 26.87 4.88
N VAL A 238 -18.39 26.48 3.61
CA VAL A 238 -19.07 27.19 2.53
C VAL A 238 -20.48 26.66 2.23
N GLY A 239 -20.99 25.74 3.07
CA GLY A 239 -22.36 25.25 3.01
C GLY A 239 -22.64 24.23 1.91
N LEU A 240 -21.61 23.52 1.42
CA LEU A 240 -21.80 22.34 0.55
C LEU A 240 -22.47 21.22 1.34
N ARG A 241 -23.26 20.39 0.67
CA ARG A 241 -24.08 19.33 1.28
C ARG A 241 -23.90 18.01 0.55
N ASN A 242 -24.24 16.94 1.22
CA ASN A 242 -24.37 15.63 0.58
C ASN A 242 -25.40 15.71 -0.56
N ASN A 243 -25.14 15.01 -1.64
CA ASN A 243 -25.90 15.01 -2.90
C ASN A 243 -25.83 16.30 -3.72
N ASP A 244 -25.00 17.30 -3.34
CA ASP A 244 -24.65 18.38 -4.26
C ASP A 244 -23.84 17.82 -5.44
N GLU A 245 -24.12 18.33 -6.64
CA GLU A 245 -23.41 17.93 -7.86
C GLU A 245 -22.39 19.01 -8.23
N ILE A 246 -21.17 18.56 -8.53
CA ILE A 246 -20.10 19.45 -8.99
C ILE A 246 -20.08 19.41 -10.51
N THR A 247 -20.58 20.45 -11.16
CA THR A 247 -20.66 20.50 -12.63
C THR A 247 -19.41 21.06 -13.27
N HIS A 248 -18.67 21.96 -12.56
CA HIS A 248 -17.39 22.49 -13.05
C HIS A 248 -16.40 22.64 -11.90
N ILE A 249 -15.12 22.45 -12.23
CA ILE A 249 -13.97 22.66 -11.36
C ILE A 249 -13.01 23.62 -12.09
N SER A 250 -12.79 24.81 -11.54
CA SER A 250 -11.96 25.87 -12.13
C SER A 250 -12.33 26.14 -13.61
N GLY A 251 -13.63 26.19 -13.91
CA GLY A 251 -14.19 26.44 -15.23
C GLY A 251 -14.18 25.22 -16.18
N LYS A 252 -13.60 24.07 -15.78
CA LYS A 252 -13.62 22.84 -16.57
C LYS A 252 -14.85 22.02 -16.20
N SER A 253 -15.65 21.62 -17.20
CA SER A 253 -16.79 20.71 -16.97
C SER A 253 -16.31 19.35 -16.42
N THR A 254 -17.05 18.83 -15.44
CA THR A 254 -16.80 17.50 -14.86
C THR A 254 -17.50 16.37 -15.63
N TYR A 255 -18.32 16.71 -16.60
CA TYR A 255 -19.04 15.75 -17.43
C TYR A 255 -18.05 14.84 -18.18
N GLY A 256 -18.25 13.52 -18.09
CA GLY A 256 -17.39 12.53 -18.73
C GLY A 256 -16.02 12.34 -18.08
N MET A 257 -15.70 13.08 -17.01
CA MET A 257 -14.46 12.88 -16.26
C MET A 257 -14.56 11.66 -15.35
N SER A 258 -13.45 10.92 -15.21
CA SER A 258 -13.31 9.90 -14.18
C SER A 258 -13.13 10.53 -12.80
N LEU A 259 -13.42 9.77 -11.71
CA LEU A 259 -13.16 10.22 -10.33
C LEU A 259 -11.70 10.65 -10.13
N VAL A 260 -10.75 9.96 -10.78
CA VAL A 260 -9.32 10.29 -10.72
C VAL A 260 -9.04 11.66 -11.33
N GLN A 261 -9.64 11.98 -12.47
CA GLN A 261 -9.48 13.28 -13.13
C GLN A 261 -10.11 14.39 -12.27
N CYS A 262 -11.30 14.18 -11.74
CA CYS A 262 -11.96 15.12 -10.84
C CYS A 262 -11.14 15.33 -9.55
N SER A 263 -10.65 14.25 -8.95
CA SER A 263 -9.78 14.30 -7.77
C SER A 263 -8.53 15.15 -8.01
N LYS A 264 -7.87 14.95 -9.17
CA LYS A 264 -6.69 15.75 -9.56
C LYS A 264 -6.98 17.26 -9.62
N LEU A 265 -8.17 17.64 -10.07
CA LEU A 265 -8.57 19.05 -10.13
C LEU A 265 -8.97 19.64 -8.77
N LEU A 266 -9.58 18.83 -7.90
CA LEU A 266 -10.02 19.24 -6.57
C LEU A 266 -8.86 19.33 -5.57
N ARG A 267 -7.87 18.43 -5.67
CA ARG A 267 -6.64 18.46 -4.85
C ARG A 267 -5.72 19.57 -5.31
N GLY A 268 -4.78 19.94 -4.44
CA GLY A 268 -3.76 20.96 -4.69
C GLY A 268 -3.07 21.35 -3.40
N GLU A 269 -2.17 22.32 -3.46
CA GLU A 269 -1.46 22.79 -2.26
C GLU A 269 -2.45 23.40 -1.25
N ALA A 270 -2.24 23.08 0.04
CA ALA A 270 -2.97 23.74 1.11
C ALA A 270 -2.75 25.26 1.04
N GLY A 271 -3.81 26.06 1.23
CA GLY A 271 -3.80 27.51 1.03
C GLY A 271 -4.14 27.96 -0.40
N SER A 272 -4.08 27.07 -1.40
CA SER A 272 -4.51 27.42 -2.77
C SER A 272 -6.02 27.41 -2.92
N SER A 273 -6.55 28.23 -3.86
CA SER A 273 -7.99 28.34 -4.11
C SER A 273 -8.46 27.41 -5.24
N VAL A 274 -9.70 26.94 -5.13
CA VAL A 274 -10.43 26.24 -6.20
C VAL A 274 -11.84 26.79 -6.32
N LYS A 275 -12.27 27.09 -7.55
CA LYS A 275 -13.64 27.53 -7.83
C LYS A 275 -14.46 26.36 -8.34
N LEU A 276 -15.65 26.15 -7.77
CA LEU A 276 -16.60 25.10 -8.17
C LEU A 276 -17.89 25.71 -8.64
N THR A 277 -18.53 25.11 -9.64
CA THR A 277 -19.93 25.36 -9.96
C THR A 277 -20.73 24.15 -9.47
N ILE A 278 -21.68 24.41 -8.59
CA ILE A 278 -22.49 23.42 -7.89
C ILE A 278 -23.92 23.48 -8.41
N ARG A 279 -24.51 22.32 -8.67
CA ARG A 279 -25.96 22.15 -8.83
C ARG A 279 -26.51 21.43 -7.60
N ARG A 280 -27.51 22.00 -6.95
CA ARG A 280 -28.16 21.39 -5.79
C ARG A 280 -29.50 20.81 -6.20
N PRO A 281 -29.61 19.49 -6.40
CA PRO A 281 -30.84 18.85 -6.92
C PRO A 281 -32.07 19.12 -6.06
N SER A 282 -31.92 19.20 -4.73
CA SER A 282 -33.02 19.43 -3.79
C SER A 282 -33.75 20.79 -3.95
N SER A 283 -33.08 21.78 -4.56
CA SER A 283 -33.63 23.13 -4.76
C SER A 283 -33.58 23.61 -6.20
N GLY A 284 -32.93 22.83 -7.10
CA GLY A 284 -32.69 23.23 -8.49
C GLY A 284 -31.66 24.35 -8.66
N HIS A 285 -31.09 24.90 -7.58
CA HIS A 285 -30.17 26.03 -7.63
C HIS A 285 -28.80 25.62 -8.21
N VAL A 286 -28.29 26.51 -9.07
CA VAL A 286 -26.89 26.44 -9.57
C VAL A 286 -26.17 27.68 -9.05
N PHE A 287 -25.02 27.47 -8.41
CA PHE A 287 -24.22 28.56 -7.84
C PHE A 287 -22.73 28.26 -7.91
N ASP A 288 -21.94 29.33 -7.92
CA ASP A 288 -20.48 29.24 -7.85
C ASP A 288 -20.02 29.41 -6.41
N VAL A 289 -18.99 28.67 -6.03
CA VAL A 289 -18.34 28.79 -4.73
C VAL A 289 -16.83 28.68 -4.88
N SER A 290 -16.10 29.50 -4.16
CA SER A 290 -14.64 29.42 -4.07
C SER A 290 -14.24 28.89 -2.71
N LEU A 291 -13.35 27.88 -2.71
CA LEU A 291 -12.85 27.26 -1.50
C LEU A 291 -11.31 27.38 -1.45
N THR A 292 -10.80 27.60 -0.25
CA THR A 292 -9.37 27.44 0.02
C THR A 292 -9.12 25.99 0.39
N ARG A 293 -8.16 25.33 -0.28
CA ARG A 293 -7.75 23.98 0.06
C ARG A 293 -7.04 23.98 1.39
N GLU A 294 -7.28 22.98 2.19
CA GLU A 294 -6.61 22.75 3.46
C GLU A 294 -6.05 21.34 3.51
N VAL A 295 -5.17 21.10 4.47
CA VAL A 295 -4.73 19.73 4.76
C VAL A 295 -5.93 18.92 5.25
N ILE A 296 -6.38 17.99 4.44
CA ILE A 296 -7.44 17.05 4.80
C ILE A 296 -6.78 15.81 5.38
N HIS A 297 -7.11 15.53 6.63
CA HIS A 297 -6.71 14.29 7.28
C HIS A 297 -7.78 13.23 6.99
N VAL A 298 -7.35 12.10 6.43
CA VAL A 298 -8.19 10.92 6.26
C VAL A 298 -7.65 9.85 7.20
N ASP A 299 -8.45 9.43 8.16
CA ASP A 299 -8.08 8.36 9.07
C ASP A 299 -7.68 7.10 8.28
N THR A 300 -6.51 6.57 8.58
CA THR A 300 -6.04 5.29 7.98
C THR A 300 -6.74 4.10 8.61
N LEU A 301 -7.32 4.31 9.80
CA LEU A 301 -7.97 3.30 10.63
C LEU A 301 -9.29 3.83 11.18
N LYS A 302 -10.32 2.98 11.15
CA LYS A 302 -11.57 3.17 11.90
C LYS A 302 -11.68 2.09 12.97
N HIS A 303 -12.22 2.42 14.14
CA HIS A 303 -12.41 1.44 15.19
C HIS A 303 -13.75 1.63 15.91
N GLU A 304 -14.29 0.54 16.42
CA GLU A 304 -15.51 0.51 17.20
C GLU A 304 -15.58 -0.74 18.08
N VAL A 305 -16.48 -0.73 19.04
CA VAL A 305 -16.82 -1.91 19.86
C VAL A 305 -18.05 -2.57 19.25
N ILE A 306 -17.97 -3.88 19.02
CA ILE A 306 -19.10 -4.72 18.62
C ILE A 306 -19.36 -5.73 19.73
N GLU A 307 -20.60 -5.82 20.18
CA GLU A 307 -21.00 -6.85 21.14
C GLU A 307 -21.48 -8.10 20.43
N GLN A 308 -20.91 -9.26 20.79
CA GLN A 308 -21.30 -10.57 20.28
C GLN A 308 -21.41 -11.55 21.44
N ASP A 309 -22.60 -12.07 21.71
CA ASP A 309 -22.88 -13.05 22.77
C ASP A 309 -22.33 -12.66 24.15
N GLY A 310 -22.44 -11.38 24.52
CA GLY A 310 -21.94 -10.81 25.78
C GLY A 310 -20.42 -10.54 25.80
N VAL A 311 -19.71 -10.72 24.67
CA VAL A 311 -18.29 -10.39 24.51
C VAL A 311 -18.16 -9.06 23.78
N LYS A 312 -17.38 -8.14 24.33
CA LYS A 312 -17.00 -6.89 23.66
C LYS A 312 -15.80 -7.14 22.75
N VAL A 313 -16.00 -7.00 21.45
CA VAL A 313 -15.00 -7.19 20.42
C VAL A 313 -14.57 -5.84 19.88
N GLY A 314 -13.26 -5.56 19.89
CA GLY A 314 -12.67 -4.39 19.26
C GLY A 314 -12.52 -4.64 17.76
N TYR A 315 -13.27 -3.91 16.93
CA TYR A 315 -13.16 -3.97 15.47
C TYR A 315 -12.27 -2.84 14.98
N LEU A 316 -11.28 -3.19 14.14
CA LEU A 316 -10.23 -2.32 13.64
C LEU A 316 -10.19 -2.44 12.09
N ALA A 317 -10.80 -1.49 11.38
CA ALA A 317 -10.84 -1.48 9.93
C ALA A 317 -9.74 -0.56 9.36
N LEU A 318 -8.71 -1.15 8.76
CA LEU A 318 -7.61 -0.43 8.13
C LEU A 318 -7.92 -0.16 6.66
N GLY A 319 -7.97 1.12 6.27
CA GLY A 319 -8.14 1.54 4.88
C GLY A 319 -6.83 1.58 4.08
N ILE A 320 -5.72 1.92 4.74
CA ILE A 320 -4.38 1.99 4.16
C ILE A 320 -3.33 1.86 5.27
N PHE A 321 -2.13 1.40 4.92
CA PHE A 321 -0.96 1.41 5.80
C PHE A 321 -0.13 2.68 5.54
N GLY A 322 -0.55 3.82 6.11
CA GLY A 322 0.07 5.14 5.95
C GLY A 322 1.03 5.51 7.09
N GLU A 323 1.56 6.73 7.05
CA GLU A 323 2.48 7.26 8.09
C GLU A 323 1.81 7.40 9.45
N SER A 324 0.52 7.77 9.49
CA SER A 324 -0.23 7.96 10.74
C SER A 324 -0.75 6.66 11.34
N THR A 325 -0.73 5.54 10.59
CA THR A 325 -1.35 4.26 10.99
C THR A 325 -0.84 3.76 12.35
N ASN A 326 0.46 3.91 12.65
CA ASN A 326 0.99 3.49 13.96
C ASN A 326 0.36 4.26 15.11
N ALA A 327 0.30 5.59 15.01
CA ALA A 327 -0.27 6.44 16.06
C ALA A 327 -1.78 6.21 16.21
N GLU A 328 -2.51 6.08 15.10
CA GLU A 328 -3.94 5.80 15.09
C GLU A 328 -4.25 4.41 15.67
N MET A 329 -3.47 3.38 15.32
CA MET A 329 -3.61 2.03 15.87
C MET A 329 -3.36 2.01 17.39
N GLU A 330 -2.32 2.69 17.86
CA GLU A 330 -2.03 2.81 19.28
C GLU A 330 -3.19 3.47 20.03
N ALA A 331 -3.73 4.57 19.50
CA ALA A 331 -4.87 5.27 20.10
C ALA A 331 -6.13 4.40 20.08
N ALA A 332 -6.40 3.69 18.99
CA ALA A 332 -7.55 2.81 18.84
C ALA A 332 -7.50 1.62 19.80
N VAL A 333 -6.37 0.92 19.89
CA VAL A 333 -6.19 -0.21 20.83
C VAL A 333 -6.36 0.27 22.27
N ARG A 334 -5.76 1.40 22.63
CA ARG A 334 -5.91 1.98 23.98
C ARG A 334 -7.35 2.36 24.31
N ASP A 335 -8.10 2.90 23.36
CA ASP A 335 -9.53 3.24 23.54
C ASP A 335 -10.37 1.97 23.72
N LEU A 336 -10.13 0.95 22.87
CA LEU A 336 -10.83 -0.33 22.96
C LEU A 336 -10.52 -1.09 24.25
N GLU A 337 -9.27 -1.03 24.74
CA GLU A 337 -8.89 -1.58 26.05
C GLU A 337 -9.66 -0.90 27.20
N LYS A 338 -9.73 0.44 27.20
CA LYS A 338 -10.51 1.22 28.18
C LYS A 338 -12.00 0.87 28.16
N LYS A 339 -12.54 0.54 26.98
CA LYS A 339 -13.94 0.11 26.80
C LYS A 339 -14.17 -1.35 27.22
N GLY A 340 -13.12 -2.06 27.61
CA GLY A 340 -13.19 -3.44 28.11
C GLY A 340 -13.33 -4.48 27.00
N CYS A 341 -12.81 -4.24 25.81
CA CYS A 341 -12.78 -5.24 24.76
C CYS A 341 -11.98 -6.48 25.18
N GLN A 342 -12.52 -7.64 24.86
CA GLN A 342 -12.01 -8.96 25.26
C GLN A 342 -11.37 -9.72 24.09
N ALA A 343 -11.57 -9.22 22.85
CA ALA A 343 -11.05 -9.79 21.63
C ALA A 343 -10.94 -8.71 20.56
N TYR A 344 -10.23 -9.02 19.46
CA TYR A 344 -10.01 -8.09 18.35
C TYR A 344 -10.29 -8.72 16.99
N ILE A 345 -10.81 -7.90 16.08
CA ILE A 345 -10.86 -8.17 14.65
C ILE A 345 -10.09 -7.07 13.93
N ILE A 346 -9.08 -7.46 13.14
CA ILE A 346 -8.40 -6.56 12.20
C ILE A 346 -9.00 -6.81 10.81
N ASP A 347 -9.62 -5.80 10.21
CA ASP A 347 -10.18 -5.89 8.87
C ASP A 347 -9.27 -5.18 7.87
N VAL A 348 -8.64 -5.96 6.98
CA VAL A 348 -7.83 -5.47 5.88
C VAL A 348 -8.46 -5.81 4.52
N ARG A 349 -9.74 -6.11 4.48
CA ARG A 349 -10.47 -6.27 3.23
C ARG A 349 -10.47 -4.96 2.45
N ASN A 350 -10.35 -5.05 1.13
CA ASN A 350 -10.25 -3.90 0.23
C ASN A 350 -9.09 -2.93 0.55
N ASN A 351 -8.12 -3.38 1.34
CA ASN A 351 -6.92 -2.62 1.67
C ASN A 351 -5.75 -3.08 0.79
N SER A 352 -5.38 -2.24 -0.13
CA SER A 352 -4.32 -2.50 -1.11
C SER A 352 -2.89 -2.44 -0.53
N GLY A 353 -2.73 -2.19 0.77
CA GLY A 353 -1.44 -2.15 1.45
C GLY A 353 -0.98 -0.75 1.83
N GLY A 354 0.31 -0.50 1.67
CA GLY A 354 0.98 0.74 2.02
C GLY A 354 2.41 0.50 2.51
N TYR A 355 2.86 1.24 3.52
CA TYR A 355 4.20 1.11 4.09
C TYR A 355 4.41 -0.20 4.84
N VAL A 356 5.53 -0.88 4.55
CA VAL A 356 5.98 -2.07 5.30
C VAL A 356 6.18 -1.74 6.77
N SER A 357 6.75 -0.58 7.07
CA SER A 357 6.95 -0.11 8.45
C SER A 357 5.63 -0.03 9.23
N ALA A 358 4.55 0.46 8.59
CA ALA A 358 3.24 0.51 9.21
C ALA A 358 2.65 -0.89 9.47
N ALA A 359 2.86 -1.86 8.56
CA ALA A 359 2.46 -3.24 8.80
C ALA A 359 3.22 -3.87 9.98
N VAL A 360 4.53 -3.60 10.09
CA VAL A 360 5.36 -4.03 11.23
C VAL A 360 4.84 -3.42 12.53
N ASP A 361 4.50 -2.13 12.53
CA ASP A 361 3.96 -1.44 13.70
C ASP A 361 2.61 -2.01 14.13
N VAL A 362 1.71 -2.28 13.18
CA VAL A 362 0.40 -2.92 13.45
C VAL A 362 0.61 -4.32 14.06
N CYS A 363 1.43 -5.16 13.43
CA CYS A 363 1.75 -6.49 13.96
C CYS A 363 2.32 -6.43 15.37
N SER A 364 3.21 -5.45 15.64
CA SER A 364 3.88 -5.30 16.92
C SER A 364 2.92 -5.05 18.10
N LYS A 365 1.68 -4.59 17.84
CA LYS A 365 0.64 -4.43 18.87
C LYS A 365 0.05 -5.77 19.33
N PHE A 366 0.22 -6.84 18.55
CA PHE A 366 -0.46 -8.11 18.79
C PHE A 366 0.49 -9.31 18.92
N VAL A 367 1.76 -9.17 18.53
CA VAL A 367 2.75 -10.26 18.64
C VAL A 367 3.80 -9.95 19.70
N LYS A 368 4.53 -10.97 20.15
CA LYS A 368 5.64 -10.79 21.08
C LYS A 368 6.76 -9.96 20.46
N THR A 369 7.41 -9.12 21.26
CA THR A 369 8.60 -8.38 20.86
C THR A 369 9.66 -9.32 20.31
N GLY A 370 10.31 -8.94 19.21
CA GLY A 370 11.34 -9.75 18.54
C GLY A 370 10.79 -10.88 17.66
N SER A 371 9.48 -10.98 17.46
CA SER A 371 8.91 -11.91 16.48
C SER A 371 9.28 -11.52 15.05
N ARG A 372 9.64 -12.48 14.20
CA ARG A 372 9.85 -12.28 12.76
C ARG A 372 8.51 -11.91 12.12
N ILE A 373 8.44 -10.75 11.47
CA ILE A 373 7.20 -10.28 10.82
C ILE A 373 7.23 -10.60 9.33
N VAL A 374 8.33 -10.30 8.66
CA VAL A 374 8.47 -10.46 7.22
C VAL A 374 9.95 -10.56 6.87
N SER A 375 10.27 -11.28 5.82
CA SER A 375 11.58 -11.23 5.18
C SER A 375 11.47 -10.58 3.81
N ILE A 376 12.53 -9.92 3.42
CA ILE A 376 12.73 -9.33 2.10
C ILE A 376 13.86 -10.11 1.45
N VAL A 377 13.56 -10.80 0.34
CA VAL A 377 14.52 -11.61 -0.41
C VAL A 377 14.76 -10.97 -1.76
N ASP A 378 16.00 -10.53 -2.01
CA ASP A 378 16.39 -9.87 -3.25
C ASP A 378 16.62 -10.85 -4.42
N GLY A 379 17.03 -10.34 -5.59
CA GLY A 379 17.29 -11.15 -6.77
C GLY A 379 18.55 -12.01 -6.69
N ALA A 380 19.37 -11.86 -5.66
CA ALA A 380 20.56 -12.67 -5.36
C ALA A 380 20.32 -13.60 -4.15
N ASP A 381 19.07 -13.76 -3.73
CA ASP A 381 18.62 -14.55 -2.58
C ASP A 381 19.17 -14.10 -1.22
N HIS A 382 19.61 -12.84 -1.12
CA HIS A 382 19.93 -12.26 0.18
C HIS A 382 18.63 -11.99 0.94
N GLU A 383 18.54 -12.51 2.16
CA GLU A 383 17.40 -12.35 3.04
C GLU A 383 17.65 -11.25 4.08
N GLN A 384 16.75 -10.26 4.14
CA GLN A 384 16.67 -9.28 5.22
C GLN A 384 15.43 -9.56 6.05
N ILE A 385 15.61 -9.93 7.32
CA ILE A 385 14.51 -10.21 8.25
C ILE A 385 14.12 -8.92 8.97
N ILE A 386 12.82 -8.64 9.02
CA ILE A 386 12.26 -7.54 9.79
C ILE A 386 11.48 -8.12 10.97
N TYR A 387 11.85 -7.67 12.17
CA TYR A 387 11.26 -8.12 13.43
C TYR A 387 10.25 -7.11 13.96
N SER A 388 9.33 -7.59 14.80
CA SER A 388 8.42 -6.74 15.56
C SER A 388 9.19 -5.78 16.46
N ARG A 389 8.65 -4.58 16.62
CA ARG A 389 9.24 -3.55 17.48
C ARG A 389 8.93 -3.83 18.95
N PRO A 390 9.75 -3.32 19.87
CA PRO A 390 9.43 -3.36 21.29
C PRO A 390 8.08 -2.72 21.55
N ASN A 391 7.20 -3.44 22.23
CA ASN A 391 5.90 -2.96 22.63
C ASN A 391 5.60 -3.45 24.04
N LEU A 392 5.40 -2.51 24.96
CA LEU A 392 5.09 -2.80 26.37
C LEU A 392 3.68 -3.38 26.57
N HIS A 393 2.79 -3.23 25.58
CA HIS A 393 1.37 -3.56 25.69
C HIS A 393 0.87 -4.43 24.53
N SER A 394 1.67 -5.43 24.10
CA SER A 394 1.16 -6.36 23.08
C SER A 394 -0.05 -7.13 23.63
N SER A 395 -1.21 -6.92 23.01
CA SER A 395 -2.44 -7.61 23.42
C SER A 395 -2.33 -9.10 23.12
N GLN A 396 -2.64 -9.94 24.10
CA GLN A 396 -2.73 -11.41 23.97
C GLN A 396 -4.18 -11.89 23.85
N LYS A 397 -5.15 -10.98 23.78
CA LYS A 397 -6.57 -11.30 23.60
C LYS A 397 -6.80 -11.99 22.27
N PRO A 398 -7.81 -12.84 22.11
CA PRO A 398 -8.15 -13.49 20.84
C PRO A 398 -8.22 -12.52 19.68
N LEU A 399 -7.70 -12.92 18.53
CA LEU A 399 -7.53 -12.08 17.35
C LEU A 399 -7.91 -12.85 16.08
N VAL A 400 -8.64 -12.17 15.21
CA VAL A 400 -8.98 -12.63 13.85
C VAL A 400 -8.61 -11.54 12.85
N VAL A 401 -8.18 -11.92 11.67
CA VAL A 401 -7.93 -10.99 10.54
C VAL A 401 -8.87 -11.32 9.40
N LEU A 402 -9.63 -10.32 8.93
CA LEU A 402 -10.46 -10.41 7.74
C LEU A 402 -9.66 -10.02 6.49
N ILE A 403 -9.68 -10.88 5.48
CA ILE A 403 -9.00 -10.68 4.19
C ILE A 403 -9.95 -10.95 3.03
N ASN A 404 -9.70 -10.30 1.88
CA ASN A 404 -10.37 -10.60 0.62
C ASN A 404 -9.42 -10.48 -0.58
N SER A 405 -9.94 -10.70 -1.80
CA SER A 405 -9.18 -10.65 -3.05
C SER A 405 -8.46 -9.31 -3.30
N ASN A 406 -8.87 -8.23 -2.64
CA ASN A 406 -8.27 -6.90 -2.73
C ASN A 406 -7.30 -6.60 -1.57
N SER A 407 -7.14 -7.52 -0.61
CA SER A 407 -6.10 -7.41 0.43
C SER A 407 -4.73 -7.69 -0.17
N ALA A 408 -3.84 -6.70 -0.18
CA ALA A 408 -2.56 -6.80 -0.88
C ALA A 408 -1.38 -6.21 -0.11
N SER A 409 -0.15 -6.65 -0.41
CA SER A 409 1.11 -6.05 0.07
C SER A 409 1.20 -5.98 1.60
N ALA A 410 1.23 -4.79 2.23
CA ALA A 410 1.28 -4.59 3.68
C ALA A 410 0.13 -5.29 4.42
N SER A 411 -1.06 -5.41 3.80
CA SER A 411 -2.18 -6.21 4.32
C SER A 411 -1.81 -7.68 4.39
N GLU A 412 -1.13 -8.19 3.36
CA GLU A 412 -0.68 -9.60 3.31
C GLU A 412 0.49 -9.86 4.27
N ILE A 413 1.38 -8.86 4.46
CA ILE A 413 2.43 -8.94 5.48
C ILE A 413 1.78 -9.09 6.87
N THR A 414 0.79 -8.24 7.20
CA THR A 414 0.09 -8.27 8.48
C THR A 414 -0.65 -9.59 8.68
N ALA A 415 -1.45 -10.00 7.70
CA ALA A 415 -2.22 -11.24 7.77
C ALA A 415 -1.30 -12.47 7.85
N GLY A 416 -0.26 -12.54 7.02
CA GLY A 416 0.72 -13.63 7.02
C GLY A 416 1.47 -13.75 8.34
N ALA A 417 1.89 -12.63 8.92
CA ALA A 417 2.57 -12.61 10.21
C ALA A 417 1.65 -13.12 11.33
N ILE A 418 0.42 -12.62 11.41
CA ILE A 418 -0.54 -13.05 12.45
C ILE A 418 -0.84 -14.56 12.34
N ARG A 419 -1.03 -15.08 11.12
CA ARG A 419 -1.28 -16.51 10.89
C ARG A 419 -0.07 -17.37 11.24
N ASP A 420 1.09 -17.06 10.66
CA ASP A 420 2.28 -17.93 10.76
C ASP A 420 2.84 -17.96 12.19
N LEU A 421 2.68 -16.85 12.95
CA LEU A 421 3.01 -16.80 14.38
C LEU A 421 1.91 -17.42 15.26
N LYS A 422 0.87 -18.01 14.66
CA LYS A 422 -0.27 -18.60 15.38
C LYS A 422 -0.95 -17.64 16.36
N ARG A 423 -0.90 -16.34 16.03
CA ARG A 423 -1.45 -15.28 16.87
C ARG A 423 -2.95 -15.07 16.65
N GLY A 424 -3.45 -15.40 15.48
CA GLY A 424 -4.84 -15.31 15.09
C GLY A 424 -5.13 -16.07 13.81
N GLN A 425 -6.42 -16.20 13.46
CA GLN A 425 -6.91 -16.87 12.26
C GLN A 425 -7.26 -15.86 11.18
N LEU A 426 -7.08 -16.26 9.91
CA LEU A 426 -7.52 -15.51 8.74
C LEU A 426 -8.90 -15.99 8.31
N ILE A 427 -9.83 -15.06 8.09
CA ILE A 427 -11.19 -15.35 7.63
C ILE A 427 -11.50 -14.54 6.38
N GLY A 428 -12.21 -15.14 5.43
CA GLY A 428 -12.62 -14.49 4.20
C GLY A 428 -12.30 -15.30 2.96
N VAL A 429 -11.71 -14.68 1.95
CA VAL A 429 -11.24 -15.35 0.73
C VAL A 429 -9.77 -15.07 0.48
N LYS A 430 -9.18 -15.80 -0.47
CA LYS A 430 -7.76 -15.68 -0.83
C LYS A 430 -7.39 -14.23 -1.16
N SER A 431 -6.27 -13.75 -0.61
CA SER A 431 -5.73 -12.41 -0.86
C SER A 431 -5.13 -12.25 -2.27
N PHE A 432 -4.75 -11.04 -2.62
CA PHE A 432 -4.32 -10.64 -3.96
C PHE A 432 -3.05 -11.35 -4.44
N GLY A 433 -2.02 -11.46 -3.59
CA GLY A 433 -0.73 -12.04 -3.97
C GLY A 433 0.29 -11.02 -4.47
N LYS A 434 0.34 -9.82 -3.87
CA LYS A 434 1.38 -8.85 -4.16
C LYS A 434 2.55 -8.99 -3.21
N GLY A 435 3.43 -9.95 -3.48
CA GLY A 435 4.65 -10.19 -2.72
C GLY A 435 5.86 -9.37 -3.16
N SER A 436 5.73 -8.46 -4.12
CA SER A 436 6.86 -7.69 -4.65
C SER A 436 7.16 -6.43 -3.85
N VAL A 437 8.47 -6.18 -3.63
CA VAL A 437 9.01 -4.98 -2.95
C VAL A 437 9.51 -4.00 -3.99
N GLN A 438 9.02 -2.76 -3.96
CA GLN A 438 9.52 -1.69 -4.83
C GLN A 438 10.36 -0.69 -4.05
N LYS A 439 11.49 -0.31 -4.64
CA LYS A 439 12.27 0.87 -4.26
C LYS A 439 11.96 2.03 -5.19
N LEU A 440 11.94 3.24 -4.62
CA LEU A 440 11.83 4.49 -5.38
C LEU A 440 13.21 5.11 -5.51
N TYR A 441 13.55 5.52 -6.72
CA TYR A 441 14.77 6.24 -7.07
C TYR A 441 14.37 7.61 -7.64
N PRO A 442 14.27 8.66 -6.80
CA PRO A 442 13.91 9.99 -7.26
C PRO A 442 14.94 10.55 -8.25
N TYR A 443 14.46 11.31 -9.22
CA TYR A 443 15.25 12.08 -10.15
C TYR A 443 14.73 13.52 -10.19
N GLN A 444 15.56 14.46 -9.78
CA GLN A 444 15.23 15.88 -9.75
C GLN A 444 15.63 16.55 -11.06
N PHE A 445 14.68 17.21 -11.69
CA PHE A 445 14.91 18.04 -12.86
C PHE A 445 15.46 19.42 -12.50
N PRO A 446 16.13 20.12 -13.46
CA PRO A 446 16.61 21.47 -13.24
C PRO A 446 15.54 22.51 -12.88
N ASP A 447 14.27 22.26 -13.23
CA ASP A 447 13.10 23.09 -12.90
C ASP A 447 12.46 22.73 -11.54
N ASN A 448 13.19 22.00 -10.69
CA ASN A 448 12.77 21.51 -9.37
C ASN A 448 11.60 20.51 -9.37
N LYS A 449 11.17 20.03 -10.51
CA LYS A 449 10.25 18.89 -10.54
C LYS A 449 10.98 17.60 -10.24
N THR A 450 10.34 16.68 -9.56
CA THR A 450 10.92 15.39 -9.22
C THR A 450 10.07 14.26 -9.81
N SER A 451 10.67 13.46 -10.67
CA SER A 451 10.14 12.17 -11.13
C SER A 451 10.73 11.02 -10.30
N ALA A 452 10.34 9.78 -10.58
CA ALA A 452 10.95 8.63 -9.92
C ALA A 452 10.97 7.40 -10.82
N PHE A 453 11.97 6.55 -10.61
CA PHE A 453 11.97 5.17 -11.06
C PHE A 453 11.50 4.31 -9.89
N LYS A 454 10.39 3.59 -10.07
CA LYS A 454 9.88 2.60 -9.13
C LYS A 454 10.25 1.24 -9.64
N ILE A 455 11.11 0.52 -8.92
CA ILE A 455 11.71 -0.74 -9.38
C ILE A 455 11.46 -1.84 -8.38
N THR A 456 10.97 -2.98 -8.82
CA THR A 456 10.87 -4.19 -7.99
C THR A 456 12.26 -4.76 -7.77
N THR A 457 12.70 -4.75 -6.51
CA THR A 457 14.04 -5.18 -6.11
C THR A 457 14.05 -6.51 -5.34
N ALA A 458 12.92 -6.90 -4.76
CA ALA A 458 12.83 -8.06 -3.88
C ALA A 458 11.41 -8.61 -3.80
N HIS A 459 11.25 -9.76 -3.13
CA HIS A 459 9.96 -10.33 -2.73
C HIS A 459 9.84 -10.41 -1.21
N TYR A 460 8.59 -10.41 -0.73
CA TYR A 460 8.25 -10.66 0.67
C TYR A 460 8.03 -12.14 0.91
N HIS A 461 8.62 -12.62 1.99
CA HIS A 461 8.29 -13.93 2.55
C HIS A 461 7.67 -13.77 3.92
N THR A 462 6.65 -14.57 4.22
CA THR A 462 6.02 -14.64 5.54
C THR A 462 7.00 -15.16 6.59
N PRO A 463 6.70 -15.09 7.91
CA PRO A 463 7.54 -15.69 8.94
C PRO A 463 7.87 -17.17 8.71
N ALA A 464 6.95 -17.93 8.12
CA ALA A 464 7.15 -19.33 7.75
C ALA A 464 7.95 -19.55 6.45
N GLY A 465 8.41 -18.47 5.80
CA GLY A 465 9.21 -18.52 4.57
C GLY A 465 8.41 -18.66 3.28
N HIS A 466 7.09 -18.50 3.31
CA HIS A 466 6.27 -18.59 2.10
C HIS A 466 6.36 -17.29 1.28
N ASP A 467 6.68 -17.41 -0.02
CA ASP A 467 6.59 -16.30 -0.97
C ASP A 467 5.11 -15.95 -1.23
N ILE A 468 4.73 -14.71 -0.97
CA ILE A 468 3.38 -14.21 -1.20
C ILE A 468 3.15 -13.90 -2.68
N HIS A 469 4.23 -13.64 -3.46
CA HIS A 469 4.13 -13.14 -4.82
C HIS A 469 3.35 -14.09 -5.74
N LYS A 470 2.28 -13.58 -6.37
CA LYS A 470 1.33 -14.33 -7.23
C LYS A 470 0.60 -15.48 -6.51
N ALA A 471 1.04 -15.86 -5.31
CA ALA A 471 0.44 -16.94 -4.53
C ALA A 471 -0.74 -16.44 -3.67
N GLY A 472 -0.61 -15.28 -3.04
CA GLY A 472 -1.53 -14.78 -2.04
C GLY A 472 -1.62 -15.65 -0.79
N LEU A 473 -2.42 -15.22 0.17
CA LEU A 473 -2.69 -15.94 1.41
C LEU A 473 -4.06 -16.60 1.33
N LYS A 474 -4.13 -17.91 1.58
CA LYS A 474 -5.41 -18.59 1.78
C LYS A 474 -5.89 -18.33 3.21
N PRO A 475 -7.19 -18.03 3.43
CA PRO A 475 -7.73 -17.93 4.78
C PRO A 475 -7.75 -19.29 5.47
N ASP A 476 -7.73 -19.29 6.81
CA ASP A 476 -7.92 -20.50 7.62
C ASP A 476 -9.41 -20.92 7.60
N VAL A 477 -10.31 -19.94 7.51
CA VAL A 477 -11.75 -20.14 7.36
C VAL A 477 -12.23 -19.42 6.10
N GLU A 478 -12.52 -20.18 5.05
CA GLU A 478 -13.03 -19.61 3.79
C GLU A 478 -14.50 -19.26 3.92
N VAL A 479 -14.82 -17.98 3.68
CA VAL A 479 -16.19 -17.46 3.65
C VAL A 479 -16.34 -16.60 2.41
N LYS A 480 -17.07 -17.08 1.41
CA LYS A 480 -17.32 -16.37 0.14
C LYS A 480 -18.49 -15.42 0.29
N MET A 481 -18.40 -14.25 -0.33
CA MET A 481 -19.49 -13.28 -0.48
C MET A 481 -19.78 -13.07 -1.97
N GLU A 482 -21.03 -12.78 -2.31
CA GLU A 482 -21.43 -12.49 -3.70
C GLU A 482 -20.80 -11.18 -4.20
N ASP A 483 -20.70 -10.17 -3.35
CA ASP A 483 -20.05 -8.90 -3.64
C ASP A 483 -19.05 -8.55 -2.53
N GLU A 484 -17.75 -8.70 -2.84
CA GLU A 484 -16.65 -8.41 -1.91
C GLU A 484 -16.38 -6.92 -1.73
N LEU A 485 -16.94 -6.05 -2.58
CA LEU A 485 -16.73 -4.60 -2.51
C LEU A 485 -17.74 -3.91 -1.58
N VAL A 486 -18.91 -4.50 -1.41
CA VAL A 486 -19.99 -3.96 -0.57
C VAL A 486 -19.97 -4.63 0.79
N LEU A 487 -19.47 -3.90 1.80
CA LEU A 487 -19.37 -4.38 3.19
C LEU A 487 -20.48 -3.79 4.06
N GLU A 488 -21.74 -4.00 3.65
CA GLU A 488 -22.89 -3.66 4.50
C GLU A 488 -22.95 -4.60 5.70
N ARG A 489 -22.90 -4.06 6.92
CA ARG A 489 -22.77 -4.84 8.16
C ARG A 489 -23.83 -5.96 8.28
N GLU A 490 -25.06 -5.68 7.91
CA GLU A 490 -26.17 -6.64 8.04
C GLU A 490 -26.04 -7.83 7.08
N LYS A 491 -25.37 -7.64 5.96
CA LYS A 491 -25.14 -8.65 4.92
C LYS A 491 -23.73 -9.27 5.01
N ASP A 492 -22.86 -8.73 5.86
CA ASP A 492 -21.46 -9.15 5.97
C ASP A 492 -21.34 -10.48 6.73
N ILE A 493 -21.44 -11.57 5.98
CA ILE A 493 -21.31 -12.94 6.54
C ILE A 493 -19.87 -13.26 6.97
N GLN A 494 -18.85 -12.60 6.40
CA GLN A 494 -17.47 -12.76 6.83
C GLN A 494 -17.26 -12.14 8.20
N LEU A 495 -17.78 -10.92 8.43
CA LEU A 495 -17.73 -10.27 9.73
C LEU A 495 -18.53 -11.05 10.78
N LYS A 496 -19.71 -11.54 10.45
CA LYS A 496 -20.49 -12.41 11.35
C LYS A 496 -19.69 -13.63 11.78
N LYS A 497 -19.05 -14.30 10.81
CA LYS A 497 -18.22 -15.49 11.12
C LYS A 497 -17.00 -15.14 11.98
N ALA A 498 -16.38 -14.01 11.73
CA ALA A 498 -15.26 -13.53 12.54
C ALA A 498 -15.68 -13.25 13.99
N LEU A 499 -16.84 -12.60 14.18
CA LEU A 499 -17.40 -12.31 15.49
C LEU A 499 -17.73 -13.60 16.28
N GLU A 500 -18.34 -14.61 15.64
CA GLU A 500 -18.61 -15.92 16.26
C GLU A 500 -17.32 -16.58 16.76
N ILE A 501 -16.29 -16.65 15.91
CA ILE A 501 -15.03 -17.32 16.22
C ILE A 501 -14.30 -16.59 17.35
N VAL A 502 -14.17 -15.26 17.24
CA VAL A 502 -13.39 -14.49 18.21
C VAL A 502 -14.10 -14.41 19.58
N ALA A 503 -15.42 -14.32 19.59
CA ALA A 503 -16.19 -14.32 20.84
C ALA A 503 -16.13 -15.68 21.55
N SER A 504 -16.25 -16.78 20.81
CA SER A 504 -16.06 -18.13 21.37
C SER A 504 -14.67 -18.31 21.95
N SER A 505 -13.63 -17.86 21.24
CA SER A 505 -12.24 -17.91 21.72
C SER A 505 -12.02 -17.05 22.97
N ALA A 506 -12.68 -15.89 23.09
CA ALA A 506 -12.60 -15.03 24.26
C ALA A 506 -13.26 -15.67 25.48
N LYS A 507 -14.42 -16.30 25.33
CA LYS A 507 -15.09 -17.06 26.39
C LYS A 507 -14.19 -18.20 26.87
N ALA A 508 -13.65 -18.99 25.98
CA ALA A 508 -12.76 -20.10 26.32
C ALA A 508 -11.49 -19.61 27.06
N GLN A 509 -10.90 -18.50 26.63
CA GLN A 509 -9.76 -17.91 27.32
C GLN A 509 -10.13 -17.45 28.74
N GLN A 510 -11.29 -16.83 28.95
CA GLN A 510 -11.75 -16.40 30.25
C GLN A 510 -12.02 -17.57 31.17
N GLU A 511 -12.65 -18.63 30.68
CA GLU A 511 -12.89 -19.86 31.44
C GLU A 511 -11.57 -20.53 31.87
N ALA A 512 -10.58 -20.57 30.93
CA ALA A 512 -9.26 -21.10 31.27
C ALA A 512 -8.55 -20.28 32.35
N ILE A 513 -8.62 -18.93 32.24
CA ILE A 513 -8.05 -18.03 33.27
C ILE A 513 -8.76 -18.24 34.62
N LYS A 514 -10.09 -18.38 34.61
CA LYS A 514 -10.88 -18.63 35.84
C LYS A 514 -10.53 -19.98 36.48
N SER A 515 -10.47 -21.05 35.68
CA SER A 515 -10.05 -22.37 36.16
C SER A 515 -8.63 -22.37 36.74
N GLN A 516 -7.69 -21.68 36.10
CA GLN A 516 -6.33 -21.53 36.62
C GLN A 516 -6.31 -20.76 37.92
N ALA A 517 -7.11 -19.71 38.06
CA ALA A 517 -7.23 -18.95 39.31
C ALA A 517 -7.90 -19.76 40.44
N GLU A 518 -8.85 -20.62 40.13
CA GLU A 518 -9.49 -21.54 41.09
C GLU A 518 -8.53 -22.64 41.52
N ASN A 519 -7.78 -23.23 40.59
CA ASN A 519 -6.74 -24.22 40.92
C ASN A 519 -5.55 -23.60 41.70
N ALA A 520 -5.20 -22.34 41.43
CA ALA A 520 -4.15 -21.63 42.12
C ALA A 520 -4.55 -21.26 43.58
N LYS A 521 -5.86 -21.16 43.87
CA LYS A 521 -6.35 -21.02 45.24
C LYS A 521 -6.21 -22.29 46.07
N ALA A 522 -6.08 -23.46 45.43
CA ALA A 522 -5.83 -24.74 46.06
C ALA A 522 -4.33 -25.02 46.31
N ASP A 523 -3.46 -24.31 45.64
CA ASP A 523 -2.00 -24.34 45.80
C ASP A 523 -1.54 -22.91 46.10
N ASP A 524 -0.88 -22.70 47.28
CA ASP A 524 -0.39 -21.38 47.72
C ASP A 524 0.67 -20.75 46.78
N SER A 525 0.91 -21.36 45.63
CA SER A 525 1.86 -20.90 44.64
C SER A 525 1.21 -20.59 43.27
N LEU A 526 1.38 -19.36 42.76
CA LEU A 526 0.92 -18.92 41.46
C LEU A 526 1.97 -19.25 40.39
N SER A 527 1.59 -20.01 39.35
CA SER A 527 2.48 -20.28 38.22
C SER A 527 2.29 -19.21 37.17
N VAL A 528 3.36 -18.47 36.82
CA VAL A 528 3.40 -17.43 35.80
C VAL A 528 4.48 -17.75 34.76
N SER A 529 4.32 -17.28 33.54
CA SER A 529 5.28 -17.53 32.45
C SER A 529 6.45 -16.54 32.47
N SER A 530 6.30 -15.42 33.14
CA SER A 530 7.35 -14.41 33.32
C SER A 530 7.09 -13.52 34.52
N ILE A 531 8.13 -12.79 35.00
CA ILE A 531 8.00 -11.76 36.04
C ILE A 531 6.99 -10.65 35.67
N PHE A 532 6.76 -10.43 34.39
CA PHE A 532 5.82 -9.40 33.91
C PHE A 532 4.35 -9.83 34.01
N ASP A 533 4.09 -11.13 34.15
CA ASP A 533 2.74 -11.66 34.34
C ASP A 533 2.25 -11.58 35.79
N GLU A 534 3.13 -11.25 36.71
CA GLU A 534 2.84 -11.14 38.14
C GLU A 534 2.04 -9.88 38.51
N LEU A 535 2.40 -8.73 37.90
CA LEU A 535 1.78 -7.44 38.20
C LEU A 535 0.27 -7.43 37.96
N PRO A 536 -0.28 -7.94 36.87
CA PRO A 536 -1.72 -8.03 36.66
C PRO A 536 -2.44 -8.89 37.69
N TYR A 537 -1.76 -9.91 38.22
CA TYR A 537 -2.32 -10.75 39.29
C TYR A 537 -2.40 -10.01 40.60
N ILE A 538 -1.35 -9.26 40.95
CA ILE A 538 -1.30 -8.42 42.16
C ILE A 538 -2.36 -7.33 42.07
N GLU A 539 -2.44 -6.61 40.92
CA GLU A 539 -3.42 -5.55 40.66
C GLU A 539 -4.87 -6.03 40.79
N LYS A 540 -5.14 -7.26 40.33
CA LYS A 540 -6.47 -7.86 40.41
C LYS A 540 -6.84 -8.31 41.81
N SER A 541 -5.82 -8.67 42.63
CA SER A 541 -6.01 -9.21 43.97
C SER A 541 -6.10 -8.12 45.04
N ILE A 542 -5.64 -6.91 44.73
CA ILE A 542 -5.62 -5.77 45.67
C ILE A 542 -6.47 -4.63 45.08
N SER A 543 -7.50 -4.23 45.85
CA SER A 543 -8.32 -3.09 45.46
C SER A 543 -7.61 -1.78 45.84
N GLY A 544 -7.17 -1.02 44.82
CA GLY A 544 -6.55 0.29 45.00
C GLY A 544 -5.01 0.31 44.90
N PRO A 545 -4.38 1.45 45.18
CA PRO A 545 -2.92 1.60 45.09
C PRO A 545 -2.19 0.69 46.10
N TYR A 546 -1.05 0.15 45.65
CA TYR A 546 -0.20 -0.70 46.48
C TYR A 546 1.29 -0.36 46.28
N THR A 547 2.12 -0.81 47.21
CA THR A 547 3.58 -0.69 47.11
C THR A 547 4.22 -2.05 47.37
N ILE A 548 5.12 -2.49 46.49
CA ILE A 548 5.93 -3.69 46.71
C ILE A 548 6.95 -3.37 47.79
N THR A 549 6.82 -4.04 48.93
CA THR A 549 7.68 -3.81 50.12
C THR A 549 8.83 -4.80 50.19
N LYS A 550 8.67 -5.99 49.63
CA LYS A 550 9.69 -7.03 49.61
C LYS A 550 9.54 -7.92 48.40
N ARG A 551 10.67 -8.32 47.81
CA ARG A 551 10.71 -9.28 46.73
C ARG A 551 11.92 -10.19 46.89
N VAL A 552 11.72 -11.50 46.84
CA VAL A 552 12.77 -12.52 47.01
C VAL A 552 12.59 -13.56 45.92
N MET A 553 13.57 -13.69 45.05
CA MET A 553 13.61 -14.71 44.00
C MET A 553 14.56 -15.84 44.38
N ASP A 554 14.06 -17.07 44.43
CA ASP A 554 14.82 -18.29 44.68
C ASP A 554 14.80 -19.18 43.43
N VAL A 555 15.95 -19.73 43.03
CA VAL A 555 16.04 -20.70 41.96
C VAL A 555 15.93 -22.12 42.54
N LYS A 556 14.89 -22.85 42.15
CA LYS A 556 14.67 -24.24 42.60
C LYS A 556 14.56 -25.18 41.41
N GLY A 557 15.69 -25.80 41.01
CA GLY A 557 15.79 -26.62 39.82
C GLY A 557 15.56 -25.78 38.53
N GLU A 558 14.61 -26.17 37.71
CA GLU A 558 14.25 -25.45 36.46
C GLU A 558 13.25 -24.30 36.69
N ASN A 559 12.80 -24.07 37.90
CA ASN A 559 11.83 -23.05 38.24
C ASN A 559 12.48 -21.92 39.03
N VAL A 560 12.06 -20.69 38.73
CA VAL A 560 12.32 -19.52 39.59
C VAL A 560 11.08 -19.28 40.45
N VAL A 561 11.25 -19.26 41.75
CA VAL A 561 10.17 -18.92 42.71
C VAL A 561 10.34 -17.47 43.09
N ASP A 562 9.36 -16.63 42.81
CA ASP A 562 9.35 -15.21 43.18
C ASP A 562 8.32 -15.02 44.33
N ASN A 563 8.80 -14.57 45.47
CA ASN A 563 7.97 -14.23 46.61
C ASN A 563 7.87 -12.70 46.69
N VAL A 564 6.68 -12.17 46.46
CA VAL A 564 6.42 -10.72 46.43
C VAL A 564 5.52 -10.35 47.58
N THR A 565 5.99 -9.46 48.45
CA THR A 565 5.18 -8.86 49.52
C THR A 565 4.77 -7.46 49.08
N VAL A 566 3.48 -7.18 49.09
CA VAL A 566 2.92 -5.87 48.77
C VAL A 566 2.11 -5.32 49.93
N LYS A 567 2.17 -4.00 50.13
CA LYS A 567 1.38 -3.28 51.09
C LYS A 567 0.30 -2.48 50.38
N SER A 568 -0.96 -2.77 50.67
CA SER A 568 -2.11 -2.03 50.16
C SER A 568 -2.28 -0.67 50.85
N ALA A 569 -3.08 0.22 50.25
CA ALA A 569 -3.30 1.58 50.77
C ALA A 569 -3.91 1.61 52.18
N ASP A 570 -4.64 0.56 52.58
CA ASP A 570 -5.17 0.36 53.95
C ASP A 570 -4.13 -0.17 54.94
N GLY A 571 -2.87 -0.34 54.50
CA GLY A 571 -1.76 -0.76 55.35
C GLY A 571 -1.59 -2.27 55.53
N LYS A 572 -2.44 -3.09 54.91
CA LYS A 572 -2.33 -4.56 55.01
C LYS A 572 -1.21 -5.07 54.09
N GLU A 573 -0.53 -6.12 54.59
CA GLU A 573 0.47 -6.84 53.80
C GLU A 573 -0.14 -8.09 53.18
N HIS A 574 0.14 -8.26 51.89
CA HIS A 574 -0.27 -9.40 51.06
C HIS A 574 0.99 -10.07 50.53
N ASN A 575 1.09 -11.39 50.69
CA ASN A 575 2.21 -12.17 50.20
C ASN A 575 1.75 -13.01 48.99
N PHE A 576 2.45 -12.85 47.90
CA PHE A 576 2.25 -13.62 46.68
C PHE A 576 3.47 -14.49 46.43
N ARG A 577 3.23 -15.73 46.01
CA ARG A 577 4.28 -16.66 45.62
C ARG A 577 4.02 -17.09 44.17
N PHE A 578 4.92 -16.70 43.28
CA PHE A 578 4.86 -17.05 41.89
C PHE A 578 5.90 -18.11 41.57
N ILE A 579 5.53 -19.07 40.70
CA ILE A 579 6.46 -20.02 40.14
C ILE A 579 6.61 -19.68 38.65
N ILE A 580 7.80 -19.16 38.27
CA ILE A 580 8.15 -18.83 36.91
C ILE A 580 8.75 -20.07 36.29
N ARG A 581 8.02 -20.68 35.37
CA ARG A 581 8.52 -21.82 34.58
C ARG A 581 9.27 -21.30 33.36
N SER A 582 10.60 -21.41 33.35
CA SER A 582 11.35 -21.17 32.15
C SER A 582 11.10 -22.31 31.15
N LYS A 583 10.20 -22.13 30.20
CA LYS A 583 10.25 -22.92 28.98
C LYS A 583 11.40 -22.41 28.12
N PHE A 584 12.61 -22.81 28.40
CA PHE A 584 13.67 -22.96 27.42
C PHE A 584 13.50 -24.34 26.80
N GLU A 585 12.59 -24.51 25.89
CA GLU A 585 12.68 -25.54 24.87
C GLU A 585 13.17 -24.87 23.59
N GLN A 586 14.26 -25.45 23.06
CA GLN A 586 15.08 -25.12 21.89
C GLN A 586 14.28 -24.86 20.61
#